data_53f555e77d0186a0157445bb925ecd80
#
_entry.id   53f555e77d0186a0157445bb925ecd80
#
_cell.length_a   1.000
_cell.length_b   1.000
_cell.length_c   1.000
_cell.angle_alpha   90.00
_cell.angle_beta   90.00
_cell.angle_gamma   90.00
#
_symmetry.space_group_name_H-M   'P 1'
#
loop_
_entity.id
_entity.type
_entity.pdbx_description
1 polymer ?
#
loop_
_entity_poly.entity_id
_entity_poly.type
_entity_poly.pdbx_seq_one_letter_code
_entity_poly.pdbx_strand_id
1 'polypeptide(L)'
;DEWFKRTWNTMAYVDLDNTPYWSDYQTNEQYFGLLAFDPGEEKSVCYVDGDPSEWTEEDVVLETDQGTLSMKYDEKFIYFYAQGFDPEAETLYIPIDTTPKTGSTYCENYDLTFERPCDFVIRIEGTDGSRVVVQERYEVMRAMFLKDTEMVDAYVNEVDADTPVFKEIDLVLQFLPEGGGRGLQENYETYETGLLRYGNANPEAADFDSLADYMFTEDGVEIRIPWQLLNFSNPSEMMIHDDYYEHY
;
A
#
# COMPACT_ATOMS: atom_id res chain seq x y z
N ASP A 1 1.64 12.73 -8.52
CA ASP A 1 0.58 12.78 -9.48
C ASP A 1 -0.25 11.50 -9.41
N GLU A 2 -1.55 11.61 -9.04
CA GLU A 2 -2.39 10.49 -8.64
C GLU A 2 -2.66 9.48 -9.75
N TRP A 3 -2.68 9.93 -11.01
CA TRP A 3 -2.72 9.03 -12.16
C TRP A 3 -1.50 8.09 -12.16
N PHE A 4 -0.34 8.62 -11.80
CA PHE A 4 0.90 7.86 -11.77
C PHE A 4 0.89 6.82 -10.63
N LYS A 5 0.39 7.18 -9.44
CA LYS A 5 0.20 6.28 -8.30
C LYS A 5 -0.60 5.03 -8.71
N ARG A 6 -1.73 5.21 -9.38
CA ARG A 6 -2.59 4.09 -9.80
C ARG A 6 -2.00 3.29 -10.95
N THR A 7 -1.40 3.97 -11.90
CA THR A 7 -0.74 3.30 -13.03
C THR A 7 0.42 2.45 -12.53
N TRP A 8 1.20 2.95 -11.57
CA TRP A 8 2.27 2.18 -10.96
C TRP A 8 1.75 0.97 -10.17
N ASN A 9 0.77 1.19 -9.33
CA ASN A 9 0.13 0.10 -8.58
C ASN A 9 -0.48 -0.95 -9.52
N THR A 10 -1.02 -0.55 -10.65
CA THR A 10 -1.54 -1.47 -11.67
C THR A 10 -0.43 -2.20 -12.42
N MET A 11 0.68 -1.53 -12.70
CA MET A 11 1.83 -2.16 -13.39
C MET A 11 2.53 -3.20 -12.52
N ALA A 12 2.47 -3.11 -11.22
CA ALA A 12 3.02 -4.13 -10.33
C ALA A 12 2.27 -5.48 -10.40
N TYR A 13 1.06 -5.52 -10.95
CA TYR A 13 0.36 -6.78 -11.27
C TYR A 13 0.91 -7.50 -12.49
N VAL A 14 1.73 -6.86 -13.27
CA VAL A 14 2.35 -7.49 -14.41
C VAL A 14 3.54 -8.26 -13.86
N ASP A 15 3.48 -9.59 -13.90
CA ASP A 15 4.62 -10.45 -13.60
C ASP A 15 5.78 -10.05 -14.52
N LEU A 16 6.70 -9.26 -14.00
CA LEU A 16 7.81 -8.71 -14.76
C LEU A 16 8.76 -9.79 -15.26
N ASP A 17 8.80 -10.95 -14.61
CA ASP A 17 9.63 -12.08 -15.04
C ASP A 17 9.07 -12.80 -16.27
N ASN A 18 7.77 -12.68 -16.51
CA ASN A 18 7.09 -13.29 -17.65
C ASN A 18 6.55 -12.26 -18.65
N THR A 19 6.75 -10.97 -18.42
CA THR A 19 6.33 -9.95 -19.37
C THR A 19 7.35 -9.77 -20.49
N PRO A 20 6.89 -9.66 -21.73
CA PRO A 20 7.77 -9.33 -22.84
C PRO A 20 8.42 -7.96 -22.64
N TYR A 21 9.55 -7.73 -23.29
CA TYR A 21 10.22 -6.44 -23.25
C TYR A 21 9.25 -5.30 -23.58
N TRP A 22 9.51 -4.13 -23.03
CA TRP A 22 8.66 -2.94 -23.17
C TRP A 22 8.22 -2.66 -24.62
N SER A 23 9.07 -2.97 -25.59
CA SER A 23 8.72 -2.87 -27.00
C SER A 23 7.58 -3.81 -27.44
N ASP A 24 7.38 -4.90 -26.72
CA ASP A 24 6.37 -5.90 -27.07
C ASP A 24 5.02 -5.57 -26.42
N TYR A 25 5.00 -4.74 -25.40
CA TYR A 25 3.75 -4.29 -24.75
C TYR A 25 2.80 -3.57 -25.68
N GLN A 26 3.34 -2.86 -26.67
CA GLN A 26 2.53 -2.12 -27.63
C GLN A 26 1.75 -3.02 -28.58
N THR A 27 2.10 -4.30 -28.67
CA THR A 27 1.46 -5.28 -29.55
C THR A 27 0.85 -6.46 -28.81
N ASN A 28 0.98 -6.53 -27.49
CA ASN A 28 0.47 -7.63 -26.69
C ASN A 28 -0.99 -7.38 -26.29
N GLU A 29 -1.91 -8.11 -26.91
CA GLU A 29 -3.36 -8.00 -26.64
C GLU A 29 -3.69 -8.32 -25.16
N GLN A 30 -2.93 -9.19 -24.51
CA GLN A 30 -3.13 -9.49 -23.08
C GLN A 30 -2.80 -8.28 -22.19
N TYR A 31 -1.74 -7.56 -22.51
CA TYR A 31 -1.40 -6.35 -21.76
C TYR A 31 -2.45 -5.26 -21.98
N PHE A 32 -2.86 -5.03 -23.22
CA PHE A 32 -3.97 -4.11 -23.50
C PHE A 32 -5.30 -4.62 -22.96
N GLY A 33 -5.52 -5.92 -22.90
CA GLY A 33 -6.66 -6.52 -22.23
C GLY A 33 -6.70 -6.23 -20.74
N LEU A 34 -5.55 -6.27 -20.07
CA LEU A 34 -5.42 -5.88 -18.65
C LEU A 34 -5.63 -4.38 -18.44
N LEU A 35 -5.13 -3.53 -19.35
CA LEU A 35 -5.35 -2.09 -19.30
C LEU A 35 -6.75 -1.67 -19.78
N ALA A 36 -7.33 -2.43 -20.70
CA ALA A 36 -8.69 -2.25 -21.18
C ALA A 36 -9.70 -3.05 -20.35
N PHE A 37 -9.29 -3.59 -19.23
CA PHE A 37 -10.20 -4.21 -18.27
C PHE A 37 -11.27 -3.18 -17.90
N ASP A 38 -12.48 -3.46 -18.37
CA ASP A 38 -13.65 -2.65 -18.02
C ASP A 38 -14.07 -3.01 -16.61
N PRO A 39 -13.83 -2.15 -15.61
CA PRO A 39 -14.27 -2.41 -14.25
C PRO A 39 -15.81 -2.46 -14.14
N GLY A 40 -16.52 -2.17 -15.22
CA GLY A 40 -17.99 -2.11 -15.24
C GLY A 40 -18.71 -3.45 -15.14
N GLU A 41 -18.05 -4.59 -15.35
CA GLU A 41 -18.71 -5.89 -15.28
C GLU A 41 -18.43 -6.68 -13.99
N GLU A 42 -17.31 -6.43 -13.29
CA GLU A 42 -17.06 -7.00 -11.97
C GLU A 42 -17.39 -5.97 -10.90
N LYS A 43 -18.46 -6.21 -10.18
CA LYS A 43 -18.77 -5.42 -8.98
C LYS A 43 -17.64 -5.66 -7.97
N SER A 44 -17.10 -4.58 -7.42
CA SER A 44 -16.28 -4.65 -6.23
C SER A 44 -17.01 -5.46 -5.15
N VAL A 45 -16.27 -6.17 -4.32
CA VAL A 45 -16.83 -6.94 -3.21
C VAL A 45 -17.56 -6.02 -2.24
N CYS A 46 -17.02 -4.80 -2.07
CA CYS A 46 -17.66 -3.68 -1.38
C CYS A 46 -17.17 -2.36 -1.96
N TYR A 47 -17.85 -1.29 -1.62
CA TYR A 47 -17.42 0.06 -1.93
C TYR A 47 -16.93 0.75 -0.64
N VAL A 48 -16.02 1.68 -0.80
CA VAL A 48 -15.66 2.64 0.24
C VAL A 48 -16.49 3.87 -0.03
N ASP A 49 -17.65 3.98 0.60
CA ASP A 49 -18.63 5.03 0.31
C ASP A 49 -19.35 5.59 1.55
N GLY A 50 -19.00 5.05 2.73
CA GLY A 50 -19.56 5.46 4.02
C GLY A 50 -20.88 4.76 4.37
N ASP A 51 -21.37 3.84 3.53
CA ASP A 51 -22.51 2.98 3.81
C ASP A 51 -22.05 1.54 4.08
N PRO A 52 -21.97 1.10 5.35
CA PRO A 52 -21.44 -0.19 5.72
C PRO A 52 -22.44 -1.35 5.47
N SER A 53 -23.49 -1.15 4.67
CA SER A 53 -24.57 -2.14 4.52
C SER A 53 -24.14 -3.45 3.84
N GLU A 54 -23.04 -3.47 3.08
CA GLU A 54 -22.50 -4.69 2.50
C GLU A 54 -21.64 -5.52 3.46
N TRP A 55 -21.31 -4.99 4.65
CA TRP A 55 -20.57 -5.72 5.68
C TRP A 55 -21.50 -6.58 6.54
N THR A 56 -21.04 -7.76 6.88
CA THR A 56 -21.82 -8.74 7.66
C THR A 56 -21.03 -9.27 8.84
N GLU A 57 -21.69 -9.94 9.79
CA GLU A 57 -21.03 -10.59 10.93
C GLU A 57 -20.01 -11.66 10.48
N GLU A 58 -20.17 -12.24 9.30
CA GLU A 58 -19.25 -13.24 8.76
C GLU A 58 -17.92 -12.65 8.32
N ASP A 59 -17.86 -11.34 8.08
CA ASP A 59 -16.66 -10.61 7.66
C ASP A 59 -15.77 -10.20 8.83
N VAL A 60 -16.27 -10.31 10.07
CA VAL A 60 -15.54 -9.89 11.29
C VAL A 60 -14.35 -10.82 11.53
N VAL A 61 -13.15 -10.24 11.52
CA VAL A 61 -11.89 -10.98 11.76
C VAL A 61 -11.29 -10.70 13.12
N LEU A 62 -11.66 -9.59 13.75
CA LEU A 62 -11.22 -9.23 15.10
C LEU A 62 -12.36 -8.52 15.84
N GLU A 63 -12.57 -8.93 17.08
CA GLU A 63 -13.48 -8.29 18.03
C GLU A 63 -12.75 -8.00 19.33
N THR A 64 -12.85 -6.78 19.81
CA THR A 64 -12.24 -6.31 21.06
C THR A 64 -13.28 -5.55 21.90
N ASP A 65 -12.90 -5.17 23.10
CA ASP A 65 -13.71 -4.28 23.94
C ASP A 65 -13.78 -2.82 23.42
N GLN A 66 -12.96 -2.48 22.44
CA GLN A 66 -12.91 -1.16 21.79
C GLN A 66 -13.67 -1.10 20.46
N GLY A 67 -13.90 -2.24 19.82
CA GLY A 67 -14.59 -2.28 18.54
C GLY A 67 -14.32 -3.55 17.75
N THR A 68 -14.74 -3.53 16.49
CA THR A 68 -14.59 -4.65 15.57
C THR A 68 -13.82 -4.26 14.32
N LEU A 69 -13.11 -5.22 13.74
CA LEU A 69 -12.49 -5.12 12.43
C LEU A 69 -13.05 -6.22 11.54
N SER A 70 -13.65 -5.83 10.42
CA SER A 70 -14.09 -6.72 9.35
C SER A 70 -13.14 -6.63 8.18
N MET A 71 -13.04 -7.72 7.39
CA MET A 71 -12.12 -7.81 6.26
C MET A 71 -12.79 -8.51 5.08
N LYS A 72 -12.62 -7.94 3.90
CA LYS A 72 -12.93 -8.55 2.60
C LYS A 72 -11.77 -8.37 1.64
N TYR A 73 -11.79 -9.06 0.53
CA TYR A 73 -10.80 -8.86 -0.52
C TYR A 73 -11.35 -9.24 -1.90
N ASP A 74 -10.77 -8.63 -2.90
CA ASP A 74 -10.96 -9.00 -4.30
C ASP A 74 -9.59 -9.10 -5.01
N GLU A 75 -9.58 -9.17 -6.33
CA GLU A 75 -8.35 -9.28 -7.12
C GLU A 75 -7.45 -8.03 -7.05
N LYS A 76 -7.99 -6.88 -6.63
CA LYS A 76 -7.28 -5.59 -6.65
C LYS A 76 -6.96 -5.07 -5.27
N PHE A 77 -7.87 -5.28 -4.33
CA PHE A 77 -7.85 -4.64 -3.02
C PHE A 77 -8.12 -5.62 -1.90
N ILE A 78 -7.54 -5.31 -0.75
CA ILE A 78 -8.02 -5.75 0.54
C ILE A 78 -8.84 -4.60 1.14
N TYR A 79 -9.98 -4.92 1.70
CA TYR A 79 -10.91 -3.98 2.32
C TYR A 79 -10.98 -4.24 3.81
N PHE A 80 -11.08 -3.17 4.56
CA PHE A 80 -11.30 -3.21 6.00
C PHE A 80 -12.48 -2.31 6.36
N TYR A 81 -13.26 -2.75 7.34
CA TYR A 81 -14.22 -1.91 8.02
C TYR A 81 -13.94 -1.98 9.52
N ALA A 82 -13.53 -0.87 10.09
CA ALA A 82 -13.28 -0.74 11.52
C ALA A 82 -14.39 0.07 12.16
N GLN A 83 -15.00 -0.47 13.22
CA GLN A 83 -16.12 0.13 13.94
C GLN A 83 -15.80 0.31 15.42
N GLY A 84 -16.54 1.20 16.07
CA GLY A 84 -16.51 1.38 17.52
C GLY A 84 -15.56 2.47 17.99
N PHE A 85 -15.15 3.38 17.09
CA PHE A 85 -14.33 4.53 17.42
C PHE A 85 -14.83 5.79 16.69
N ASP A 86 -14.43 6.95 17.17
CA ASP A 86 -14.73 8.23 16.51
C ASP A 86 -13.62 8.58 15.50
N PRO A 87 -13.86 8.39 14.20
CA PRO A 87 -12.84 8.60 13.19
C PRO A 87 -12.39 10.06 13.00
N GLU A 88 -13.18 11.03 13.52
CA GLU A 88 -12.80 12.44 13.48
C GLU A 88 -11.92 12.84 14.69
N ALA A 89 -12.01 12.10 15.80
CA ALA A 89 -11.32 12.43 17.05
C ALA A 89 -10.19 11.47 17.39
N GLU A 90 -10.22 10.26 16.88
CA GLU A 90 -9.28 9.17 17.20
C GLU A 90 -8.47 8.75 16.00
N THR A 91 -7.27 8.23 16.24
CA THR A 91 -6.42 7.65 15.19
C THR A 91 -6.49 6.14 15.25
N LEU A 92 -6.82 5.51 14.12
CA LEU A 92 -6.81 4.06 13.96
C LEU A 92 -5.45 3.61 13.44
N TYR A 93 -4.94 2.51 14.01
CA TYR A 93 -3.76 1.80 13.50
C TYR A 93 -4.10 0.34 13.25
N ILE A 94 -3.86 -0.14 12.03
CA ILE A 94 -4.03 -1.55 11.65
C ILE A 94 -2.65 -2.10 11.28
N PRO A 95 -2.01 -2.91 12.14
CA PRO A 95 -0.76 -3.58 11.82
C PRO A 95 -1.01 -4.75 10.87
N ILE A 96 -0.14 -4.91 9.86
CA ILE A 96 -0.22 -5.97 8.85
C ILE A 96 1.12 -6.71 8.81
N ASP A 97 1.07 -8.02 8.90
CA ASP A 97 2.20 -8.95 8.73
C ASP A 97 2.02 -9.67 7.39
N THR A 98 2.99 -9.56 6.50
CA THR A 98 2.94 -10.17 5.16
C THR A 98 4.09 -11.14 4.91
N THR A 99 5.19 -11.06 5.65
CA THR A 99 6.33 -11.94 5.47
C THR A 99 6.97 -12.39 6.79
N PRO A 100 7.34 -13.67 6.92
CA PRO A 100 8.02 -14.15 8.12
C PRO A 100 9.50 -13.72 8.21
N LYS A 101 10.05 -13.02 7.21
CA LYS A 101 11.47 -12.68 7.12
C LYS A 101 11.81 -11.32 7.71
N THR A 102 10.84 -10.45 7.80
CA THR A 102 10.97 -9.10 8.37
C THR A 102 9.87 -8.84 9.39
N GLY A 103 9.77 -7.62 9.84
CA GLY A 103 8.73 -7.19 10.74
C GLY A 103 9.22 -6.86 12.14
N SER A 104 8.55 -5.93 12.78
CA SER A 104 8.86 -5.49 14.14
C SER A 104 7.66 -5.58 15.05
N THR A 105 7.91 -5.90 16.32
CA THR A 105 6.91 -5.83 17.39
C THR A 105 6.75 -4.44 17.98
N TYR A 106 7.52 -3.48 17.50
CA TYR A 106 7.46 -2.09 17.95
C TYR A 106 7.62 -1.13 16.79
N CYS A 107 6.74 -0.15 16.69
CA CYS A 107 6.82 0.95 15.75
C CYS A 107 7.22 2.22 16.50
N GLU A 108 8.47 2.66 16.36
CA GLU A 108 8.96 3.84 17.10
C GLU A 108 8.32 5.15 16.63
N ASN A 109 7.91 5.22 15.37
CA ASN A 109 7.29 6.42 14.80
C ASN A 109 5.98 6.81 15.48
N TYR A 110 5.24 5.82 15.99
CA TYR A 110 3.93 6.00 16.61
C TYR A 110 3.87 5.54 18.07
N ASP A 111 5.01 5.06 18.63
CA ASP A 111 5.10 4.48 19.98
C ASP A 111 4.10 3.34 20.20
N LEU A 112 4.00 2.43 19.21
CA LEU A 112 3.09 1.30 19.22
C LEU A 112 3.83 -0.01 19.45
N THR A 113 3.26 -0.87 20.32
CA THR A 113 3.75 -2.22 20.55
C THR A 113 2.72 -3.22 20.03
N PHE A 114 3.18 -4.23 19.29
CA PHE A 114 2.35 -5.27 18.69
C PHE A 114 2.64 -6.62 19.36
N GLU A 115 1.63 -7.49 19.41
CA GLU A 115 1.80 -8.85 19.92
C GLU A 115 2.62 -9.75 18.99
N ARG A 116 2.64 -9.41 17.70
CA ARG A 116 3.38 -10.10 16.66
C ARG A 116 4.14 -9.09 15.80
N PRO A 117 5.26 -9.50 15.17
CA PRO A 117 5.92 -8.65 14.19
C PRO A 117 4.94 -8.23 13.08
N CYS A 118 5.07 -7.01 12.61
CA CYS A 118 4.35 -6.52 11.43
C CYS A 118 5.30 -5.79 10.48
N ASP A 119 4.96 -5.81 9.20
CA ASP A 119 5.71 -5.18 8.12
C ASP A 119 5.14 -3.84 7.72
N PHE A 120 3.82 -3.67 7.86
CA PHE A 120 3.11 -2.45 7.51
C PHE A 120 2.21 -1.99 8.65
N VAL A 121 1.97 -0.69 8.69
CA VAL A 121 0.94 -0.10 9.55
C VAL A 121 0.08 0.82 8.71
N ILE A 122 -1.22 0.54 8.64
CA ILE A 122 -2.21 1.46 8.10
C ILE A 122 -2.58 2.42 9.22
N ARG A 123 -2.42 3.72 8.99
CA ARG A 123 -2.80 4.78 9.91
C ARG A 123 -3.91 5.61 9.29
N ILE A 124 -5.05 5.69 9.96
CA ILE A 124 -6.16 6.56 9.58
C ILE A 124 -6.29 7.69 10.61
N GLU A 125 -6.18 8.92 10.15
CA GLU A 125 -6.22 10.12 10.97
C GLU A 125 -6.91 11.26 10.20
N GLY A 126 -8.13 11.57 10.58
CA GLY A 126 -8.92 12.60 9.91
C GLY A 126 -9.06 12.37 8.40
N THR A 127 -9.33 13.43 7.65
CA THR A 127 -9.48 13.39 6.18
C THR A 127 -8.19 13.69 5.40
N ASP A 128 -7.13 14.05 6.12
CA ASP A 128 -5.80 14.38 5.56
C ASP A 128 -4.72 13.72 6.41
N GLY A 129 -3.71 13.12 5.78
CA GLY A 129 -2.56 12.55 6.48
C GLY A 129 -2.64 11.08 6.81
N SER A 130 -3.75 10.40 6.47
CA SER A 130 -3.86 8.94 6.54
C SER A 130 -2.90 8.27 5.56
N ARG A 131 -2.25 7.20 5.98
CA ARG A 131 -1.22 6.54 5.16
C ARG A 131 -0.95 5.10 5.56
N VAL A 132 -0.29 4.38 4.67
CA VAL A 132 0.39 3.12 4.96
C VAL A 132 1.88 3.41 5.11
N VAL A 133 2.49 2.90 6.15
CA VAL A 133 3.95 2.90 6.34
C VAL A 133 4.48 1.48 6.30
N VAL A 134 5.72 1.31 5.88
CA VAL A 134 6.40 0.02 5.77
C VAL A 134 7.59 -0.02 6.71
N GLN A 135 7.84 -1.17 7.32
CA GLN A 135 9.04 -1.41 8.11
C GLN A 135 10.28 -1.21 7.24
N GLU A 136 11.26 -0.47 7.75
CA GLU A 136 12.39 0.04 6.97
C GLU A 136 13.18 -1.05 6.22
N ARG A 137 13.28 -2.26 6.78
CA ARG A 137 13.94 -3.40 6.12
C ARG A 137 13.18 -3.86 4.88
N TYR A 138 11.85 -3.79 4.91
CA TYR A 138 10.96 -4.27 3.84
C TYR A 138 10.55 -3.17 2.85
N GLU A 139 11.18 -2.00 2.91
CA GLU A 139 10.95 -0.90 1.99
C GLU A 139 11.69 -1.18 0.67
N VAL A 140 10.91 -1.34 -0.43
CA VAL A 140 11.41 -1.81 -1.73
C VAL A 140 12.46 -0.91 -2.37
N MET A 141 12.27 0.41 -2.27
CA MET A 141 13.20 1.36 -2.88
C MET A 141 14.55 1.33 -2.18
N ARG A 142 14.55 1.15 -0.86
CA ARG A 142 15.78 0.97 -0.09
C ARG A 142 16.58 -0.23 -0.59
N ALA A 143 15.92 -1.37 -0.74
CA ALA A 143 16.59 -2.59 -1.19
C ALA A 143 17.16 -2.45 -2.61
N MET A 144 16.44 -1.82 -3.51
CA MET A 144 16.92 -1.53 -4.87
C MET A 144 18.16 -0.65 -4.87
N PHE A 145 18.17 0.41 -4.06
CA PHE A 145 19.32 1.33 -4.02
C PHE A 145 20.53 0.76 -3.31
N LEU A 146 20.35 -0.10 -2.32
CA LEU A 146 21.47 -0.79 -1.64
C LEU A 146 22.28 -1.67 -2.59
N LYS A 147 21.62 -2.34 -3.53
CA LYS A 147 22.30 -3.30 -4.43
C LYS A 147 22.90 -2.67 -5.66
N ASP A 148 22.18 -1.76 -6.29
CA ASP A 148 22.56 -1.26 -7.62
C ASP A 148 23.38 0.02 -7.57
N THR A 149 23.35 0.72 -6.50
CA THR A 149 24.07 1.98 -6.40
C THR A 149 24.55 2.22 -4.98
N GLU A 150 25.81 2.00 -4.70
CA GLU A 150 26.49 2.63 -3.55
C GLU A 150 26.41 4.18 -3.61
N MET A 151 25.35 4.71 -4.27
CA MET A 151 25.24 6.11 -4.64
C MET A 151 24.33 6.92 -3.72
N VAL A 152 23.54 6.27 -2.87
CA VAL A 152 22.63 6.99 -1.96
C VAL A 152 23.01 6.64 -0.52
N ASP A 153 23.73 7.53 0.17
CA ASP A 153 24.24 7.29 1.54
C ASP A 153 23.14 6.86 2.52
N ALA A 154 21.91 7.35 2.32
CA ALA A 154 20.76 6.98 3.14
C ALA A 154 20.40 5.48 3.05
N TYR A 155 20.83 4.81 1.98
CA TYR A 155 20.50 3.41 1.70
C TYR A 155 21.72 2.47 1.74
N VAL A 156 22.91 3.00 2.02
CA VAL A 156 24.17 2.21 2.02
C VAL A 156 24.27 1.23 3.18
N ASN A 157 23.58 1.50 4.30
CA ASN A 157 23.67 0.67 5.48
C ASN A 157 22.58 -0.40 5.49
N GLU A 158 22.99 -1.63 5.68
CA GLU A 158 22.07 -2.72 5.96
C GLU A 158 21.29 -2.41 7.25
N VAL A 159 20.00 -2.74 7.25
CA VAL A 159 19.09 -2.53 8.37
C VAL A 159 18.69 -3.88 8.94
N ASP A 160 18.59 -3.98 10.24
CA ASP A 160 18.19 -5.21 10.93
C ASP A 160 16.76 -5.63 10.49
N ALA A 161 16.55 -6.95 10.38
CA ALA A 161 15.26 -7.51 9.94
C ALA A 161 14.08 -7.14 10.86
N ASP A 162 14.36 -6.82 12.11
CA ASP A 162 13.40 -6.45 13.16
C ASP A 162 13.47 -4.97 13.55
N THR A 163 14.06 -4.11 12.70
CA THR A 163 14.14 -2.67 12.97
C THR A 163 12.78 -2.10 13.37
N PRO A 164 12.69 -1.27 14.42
CA PRO A 164 11.44 -0.64 14.84
C PRO A 164 11.04 0.59 14.01
N VAL A 165 11.87 0.95 13.05
CA VAL A 165 11.66 2.13 12.19
C VAL A 165 10.74 1.76 11.05
N PHE A 166 9.67 2.55 10.87
CA PHE A 166 8.78 2.46 9.73
C PHE A 166 8.94 3.71 8.86
N LYS A 167 8.85 3.54 7.57
CA LYS A 167 9.05 4.59 6.56
C LYS A 167 7.78 4.83 5.76
N GLU A 168 7.66 6.02 5.24
CA GLU A 168 6.72 6.33 4.16
C GLU A 168 7.08 5.47 2.95
N ILE A 169 6.06 5.01 2.22
CA ILE A 169 6.26 4.24 0.99
C ILE A 169 6.42 5.24 -0.15
N ASP A 170 7.64 5.44 -0.59
CA ASP A 170 8.01 6.41 -1.60
C ASP A 170 8.34 5.77 -2.94
N LEU A 171 7.93 6.43 -4.01
CA LEU A 171 8.38 6.18 -5.36
C LEU A 171 9.35 7.28 -5.78
N VAL A 172 10.54 6.90 -6.25
CA VAL A 172 11.47 7.86 -6.84
C VAL A 172 11.03 8.19 -8.26
N LEU A 173 10.66 9.46 -8.50
CA LEU A 173 10.19 9.94 -9.79
C LEU A 173 11.34 10.28 -10.72
N GLN A 174 12.39 10.93 -10.19
CA GLN A 174 13.57 11.26 -10.97
C GLN A 174 14.78 11.51 -10.07
N PHE A 175 15.93 11.26 -10.66
CA PHE A 175 17.20 11.72 -10.13
C PHE A 175 17.55 13.04 -10.80
N LEU A 176 17.68 14.12 -10.03
CA LEU A 176 18.07 15.42 -10.54
C LEU A 176 19.60 15.50 -10.63
N PRO A 177 20.21 15.54 -11.83
CA PRO A 177 21.65 15.64 -11.98
C PRO A 177 22.11 17.08 -11.73
N GLU A 178 22.32 17.47 -10.50
CA GLU A 178 23.07 18.70 -10.23
C GLU A 178 24.57 18.42 -10.30
N GLY A 179 25.24 19.11 -11.21
CA GLY A 179 26.69 19.17 -11.27
C GLY A 179 27.42 18.04 -12.01
N GLY A 180 26.74 17.24 -12.80
CA GLY A 180 27.37 16.29 -13.73
C GLY A 180 28.25 15.21 -13.13
N GLY A 181 28.09 14.90 -11.85
CA GLY A 181 28.84 13.91 -11.11
C GLY A 181 27.94 12.95 -10.34
N ARG A 182 28.50 11.85 -9.90
CA ARG A 182 27.84 10.76 -9.16
C ARG A 182 27.41 11.15 -7.72
N GLY A 183 27.25 12.40 -7.39
CA GLY A 183 26.77 12.88 -6.11
C GLY A 183 25.27 13.16 -6.13
N LEU A 184 24.46 12.16 -6.44
CA LEU A 184 23.01 12.30 -6.65
C LEU A 184 22.19 12.14 -5.38
N GLN A 185 22.83 12.03 -4.25
CA GLN A 185 22.24 11.57 -2.99
C GLN A 185 21.25 12.54 -2.35
N GLU A 186 21.28 13.80 -2.74
CA GLU A 186 20.44 14.84 -2.16
C GLU A 186 19.40 15.41 -3.14
N ASN A 187 19.38 14.92 -4.40
CA ASN A 187 18.61 15.54 -5.48
C ASN A 187 17.74 14.53 -6.23
N TYR A 188 16.92 13.81 -5.52
CA TYR A 188 15.87 13.00 -6.12
C TYR A 188 14.49 13.51 -5.69
N GLU A 189 13.56 13.44 -6.60
CA GLU A 189 12.16 13.74 -6.35
C GLU A 189 11.40 12.46 -6.05
N THR A 190 10.72 12.43 -4.92
CA THR A 190 9.89 11.30 -4.50
C THR A 190 8.42 11.64 -4.56
N TYR A 191 7.61 10.61 -4.64
CA TYR A 191 6.16 10.65 -4.49
C TYR A 191 5.74 9.59 -3.48
N GLU A 192 5.07 10.01 -2.40
CA GLU A 192 4.56 9.10 -1.39
C GLU A 192 3.36 8.32 -1.92
N THR A 193 3.56 7.04 -2.22
CA THR A 193 2.50 6.14 -2.70
C THR A 193 1.66 5.57 -1.57
N GLY A 194 2.17 5.59 -0.35
CA GLY A 194 1.47 5.17 0.86
C GLY A 194 0.42 6.15 1.38
N LEU A 195 0.42 7.40 0.89
CA LEU A 195 -0.57 8.39 1.29
C LEU A 195 -1.97 7.99 0.81
N LEU A 196 -2.91 7.88 1.75
CA LEU A 196 -4.29 7.48 1.48
C LEU A 196 -5.18 8.70 1.23
N ARG A 197 -6.16 8.54 0.36
CA ARG A 197 -7.09 9.58 -0.03
C ARG A 197 -8.48 9.34 0.53
N TYR A 198 -8.99 10.35 1.26
CA TYR A 198 -10.36 10.37 1.70
C TYR A 198 -11.32 10.65 0.54
N GLY A 199 -12.42 9.93 0.44
CA GLY A 199 -13.46 10.15 -0.56
C GLY A 199 -14.34 8.93 -0.81
N ASN A 200 -15.30 9.11 -1.70
CA ASN A 200 -16.29 8.10 -2.06
C ASN A 200 -15.84 7.32 -3.30
N ALA A 201 -15.63 6.02 -3.15
CA ALA A 201 -15.18 5.14 -4.23
C ALA A 201 -16.32 4.39 -4.96
N ASN A 202 -17.58 4.67 -4.60
CA ASN A 202 -18.74 4.07 -5.28
C ASN A 202 -19.00 4.78 -6.62
N PRO A 203 -18.88 4.08 -7.76
CA PRO A 203 -19.06 4.69 -9.07
C PRO A 203 -20.50 5.17 -9.35
N GLU A 204 -21.47 4.77 -8.55
CA GLU A 204 -22.86 5.24 -8.65
C GLU A 204 -23.11 6.52 -7.84
N ALA A 205 -22.16 6.92 -6.98
CA ALA A 205 -22.30 8.12 -6.17
C ALA A 205 -22.03 9.39 -6.96
N ALA A 206 -22.71 10.48 -6.59
CA ALA A 206 -22.57 11.77 -7.25
C ALA A 206 -21.20 12.44 -7.00
N ASP A 207 -20.58 12.10 -5.88
CA ASP A 207 -19.27 12.56 -5.42
C ASP A 207 -18.16 11.51 -5.63
N PHE A 208 -18.38 10.60 -6.59
CA PHE A 208 -17.44 9.53 -6.91
C PHE A 208 -16.03 10.03 -7.15
N ASP A 209 -15.10 9.44 -6.42
CA ASP A 209 -13.65 9.59 -6.63
C ASP A 209 -13.00 8.20 -6.79
N SER A 210 -12.61 7.89 -8.02
CA SER A 210 -11.95 6.60 -8.31
C SER A 210 -10.65 6.39 -7.54
N LEU A 211 -10.09 7.45 -6.95
CA LEU A 211 -8.83 7.45 -6.21
C LEU A 211 -9.02 7.37 -4.69
N ALA A 212 -10.27 7.43 -4.20
CA ALA A 212 -10.53 7.32 -2.78
C ALA A 212 -10.04 5.98 -2.23
N ASP A 213 -9.39 6.02 -1.08
CA ASP A 213 -8.87 4.85 -0.38
C ASP A 213 -9.64 4.58 0.92
N TYR A 214 -10.26 5.59 1.53
CA TYR A 214 -11.07 5.43 2.73
C TYR A 214 -12.17 6.47 2.84
N MET A 215 -13.23 6.11 3.55
CA MET A 215 -14.34 7.00 3.88
C MET A 215 -14.89 6.67 5.27
N PHE A 216 -15.26 7.72 6.03
CA PHE A 216 -15.87 7.54 7.33
C PHE A 216 -17.33 7.11 7.20
N THR A 217 -17.75 6.24 8.13
CA THR A 217 -19.14 5.88 8.40
C THR A 217 -19.63 6.64 9.64
N GLU A 218 -20.84 6.35 10.09
CA GLU A 218 -21.38 6.94 11.32
C GLU A 218 -20.57 6.56 12.58
N ASP A 219 -19.97 5.36 12.62
CA ASP A 219 -19.32 4.79 13.78
C ASP A 219 -17.95 4.15 13.49
N GLY A 220 -17.33 4.51 12.37
CA GLY A 220 -16.06 3.94 11.99
C GLY A 220 -15.55 4.39 10.63
N VAL A 221 -14.81 3.51 9.94
CA VAL A 221 -14.19 3.81 8.65
C VAL A 221 -14.13 2.57 7.75
N GLU A 222 -14.46 2.77 6.49
CA GLU A 222 -14.18 1.84 5.40
C GLU A 222 -12.87 2.20 4.73
N ILE A 223 -12.06 1.19 4.44
CA ILE A 223 -10.71 1.34 3.88
C ILE A 223 -10.53 0.32 2.76
N ARG A 224 -9.88 0.69 1.66
CA ARG A 224 -9.37 -0.24 0.66
C ARG A 224 -7.89 0.01 0.41
N ILE A 225 -7.10 -1.05 0.40
CA ILE A 225 -5.66 -0.99 0.15
C ILE A 225 -5.34 -1.84 -1.07
N PRO A 226 -4.67 -1.31 -2.10
CA PRO A 226 -4.20 -2.12 -3.21
C PRO A 226 -3.22 -3.18 -2.70
N TRP A 227 -3.34 -4.42 -3.15
CA TRP A 227 -2.44 -5.51 -2.76
C TRP A 227 -0.95 -5.17 -2.95
N GLN A 228 -0.63 -4.42 -4.03
CA GLN A 228 0.75 -4.04 -4.33
C GLN A 228 1.34 -3.08 -3.29
N LEU A 229 0.52 -2.28 -2.64
CA LEU A 229 1.00 -1.41 -1.57
C LEU A 229 1.49 -2.21 -0.37
N LEU A 230 1.04 -3.45 -0.24
CA LEU A 230 1.48 -4.42 0.77
C LEU A 230 2.46 -5.46 0.21
N ASN A 231 3.16 -5.11 -0.87
CA ASN A 231 4.19 -5.93 -1.53
C ASN A 231 3.69 -7.29 -2.08
N PHE A 232 2.41 -7.46 -2.34
CA PHE A 232 1.94 -8.65 -3.06
C PHE A 232 2.29 -8.57 -4.54
N SER A 233 2.96 -9.59 -5.06
CA SER A 233 3.31 -9.74 -6.48
C SER A 233 2.21 -10.46 -7.26
N ASN A 234 1.54 -11.44 -6.64
CA ASN A 234 0.40 -12.15 -7.19
C ASN A 234 -0.60 -12.47 -6.08
N PRO A 235 -1.58 -11.59 -5.83
CA PRO A 235 -2.53 -11.76 -4.73
C PRO A 235 -3.38 -13.03 -4.86
N SER A 236 -3.73 -13.44 -6.08
CA SER A 236 -4.58 -14.62 -6.30
C SER A 236 -3.90 -15.93 -5.88
N GLU A 237 -2.58 -15.96 -5.85
CA GLU A 237 -1.76 -17.07 -5.38
C GLU A 237 -1.11 -16.80 -4.00
N MET A 238 -1.48 -15.69 -3.37
CA MET A 238 -0.91 -15.22 -2.10
C MET A 238 0.62 -15.08 -2.15
N MET A 239 1.14 -14.72 -3.33
CA MET A 239 2.57 -14.48 -3.51
C MET A 239 2.91 -13.04 -3.15
N ILE A 240 3.98 -12.89 -2.40
CA ILE A 240 4.55 -11.59 -2.00
C ILE A 240 5.93 -11.42 -2.63
N HIS A 241 6.38 -10.18 -2.73
CA HIS A 241 7.80 -9.89 -2.81
C HIS A 241 8.40 -10.27 -1.46
N ASP A 242 9.37 -11.18 -1.52
CA ASP A 242 10.05 -11.70 -0.35
C ASP A 242 11.14 -10.73 0.16
N ASP A 243 12.19 -11.23 0.77
CA ASP A 243 13.30 -10.41 1.24
C ASP A 243 14.09 -9.84 0.04
N TYR A 244 13.93 -8.55 -0.22
CA TYR A 244 14.64 -7.85 -1.29
C TYR A 244 16.17 -7.90 -1.13
N TYR A 245 16.68 -8.05 0.10
CA TYR A 245 18.11 -8.14 0.35
C TYR A 245 18.71 -9.48 -0.09
N GLU A 246 17.89 -10.52 -0.18
CA GLU A 246 18.32 -11.84 -0.65
C GLU A 246 18.21 -11.99 -2.17
N HIS A 247 17.21 -11.35 -2.78
CA HIS A 247 16.80 -11.63 -4.16
C HIS A 247 17.07 -10.52 -5.17
N TYR A 248 17.52 -9.33 -4.74
CA TYR A 248 17.86 -8.22 -5.64
C TYR A 248 19.32 -7.79 -5.57
#